data_31548e102f5d2d24fc03878e3a391cb2
#
_entry.id   31548e102f5d2d24fc03878e3a391cb2
#
_cell.length_a   1.000
_cell.length_b   1.000
_cell.length_c   1.000
_cell.angle_alpha   90.00
_cell.angle_beta   90.00
_cell.angle_gamma   90.00
#
_symmetry.space_group_name_H-M   'P 1'
#
loop_
_entity.id
_entity.type
_entity.pdbx_description
1 polymer ?
#
loop_
_entity_poly.entity_id
_entity_poly.type
_entity_poly.pdbx_seq_one_letter_code
_entity_poly.pdbx_strand_id
1 'polypeptide(L)'
;MTELSWADEEFVGVDFRADEYDGALSRLRTERVVFTECDFSGVDLSESEHSGSAFRNCTFRRATLWHSTFTNCSLLGSVFTEARLRPITLVESDLTLAVLGGCDLRGVDLSDCRLRETSLVGADLRKAVLRRADLTGARVQDAKFEEADLRASRVDPTFWTTAKLRGAKVDIEQALAYAAAHGLAVGG
;
A
#
# COMPACT_ATOMS: atom_id res chain seq x y z
N MET A 1 0.20 18.14 -24.88
CA MET A 1 -0.31 16.79 -24.58
C MET A 1 -1.57 16.97 -23.77
N THR A 2 -2.69 16.42 -24.21
CA THR A 2 -3.96 16.51 -23.48
C THR A 2 -3.86 15.59 -22.27
N GLU A 3 -4.07 16.13 -21.05
CA GLU A 3 -4.13 15.30 -19.85
C GLU A 3 -5.36 14.39 -19.95
N LEU A 4 -5.17 13.09 -19.79
CA LEU A 4 -6.26 12.12 -19.79
C LEU A 4 -6.98 12.17 -18.43
N SER A 5 -8.29 12.35 -18.45
CA SER A 5 -9.10 12.43 -17.24
C SER A 5 -10.39 11.62 -17.38
N TRP A 6 -10.68 10.79 -16.39
CA TRP A 6 -11.91 10.00 -16.28
C TRP A 6 -12.64 10.35 -14.99
N ALA A 7 -13.95 10.46 -15.06
CA ALA A 7 -14.78 10.74 -13.89
C ALA A 7 -16.10 9.96 -13.96
N ASP A 8 -16.48 9.37 -12.81
CA ASP A 8 -17.74 8.63 -12.65
C ASP A 8 -17.91 7.48 -13.67
N GLU A 9 -16.80 6.86 -14.09
CA GLU A 9 -16.77 5.77 -15.06
C GLU A 9 -16.51 4.40 -14.39
N GLU A 10 -16.85 3.33 -15.10
CA GLU A 10 -16.58 1.96 -14.64
C GLU A 10 -15.92 1.15 -15.75
N PHE A 11 -14.82 0.47 -15.39
CA PHE A 11 -14.06 -0.43 -16.25
C PHE A 11 -14.01 -1.81 -15.60
N VAL A 12 -14.40 -2.85 -16.34
CA VAL A 12 -14.41 -4.23 -15.83
C VAL A 12 -13.62 -5.12 -16.78
N GLY A 13 -12.60 -5.81 -16.24
CA GLY A 13 -11.77 -6.76 -16.98
C GLY A 13 -10.98 -6.15 -18.14
N VAL A 14 -10.72 -4.84 -18.11
CA VAL A 14 -9.99 -4.14 -19.18
C VAL A 14 -8.49 -4.39 -19.06
N ASP A 15 -7.86 -4.73 -20.17
CA ASP A 15 -6.40 -4.81 -20.30
C ASP A 15 -5.84 -3.49 -20.81
N PHE A 16 -5.28 -2.68 -19.92
CA PHE A 16 -4.68 -1.38 -20.25
C PHE A 16 -3.28 -1.48 -20.87
N ARG A 17 -2.76 -2.70 -21.07
CA ARG A 17 -1.51 -2.94 -21.82
C ARG A 17 -1.73 -2.95 -23.32
N ALA A 18 -2.99 -3.12 -23.77
CA ALA A 18 -3.33 -3.22 -25.18
C ALA A 18 -3.01 -1.92 -25.93
N ASP A 19 -2.76 -2.05 -27.22
CA ASP A 19 -2.32 -0.98 -28.12
C ASP A 19 -3.18 0.29 -28.09
N GLU A 20 -4.46 0.18 -27.72
CA GLU A 20 -5.39 1.29 -27.61
C GLU A 20 -4.95 2.38 -26.60
N TYR A 21 -4.24 1.96 -25.53
CA TYR A 21 -3.76 2.86 -24.48
C TYR A 21 -2.24 3.07 -24.53
N ASP A 22 -1.54 2.37 -25.44
CA ASP A 22 -0.06 2.41 -25.64
C ASP A 22 0.75 2.29 -24.33
N GLY A 23 0.13 1.70 -23.27
CA GLY A 23 0.73 1.55 -21.94
C GLY A 23 1.11 2.85 -21.24
N ALA A 24 0.75 4.01 -21.81
CA ALA A 24 1.16 5.32 -21.32
C ALA A 24 -0.05 6.07 -20.74
N LEU A 25 -0.35 5.78 -19.46
CA LEU A 25 -1.37 6.49 -18.68
C LEU A 25 -0.72 7.44 -17.66
N SER A 26 0.48 7.95 -17.98
CA SER A 26 1.15 8.94 -17.15
C SER A 26 0.29 10.21 -17.06
N ARG A 27 0.23 10.79 -15.85
CA ARG A 27 -0.62 11.95 -15.52
C ARG A 27 -2.12 11.71 -15.68
N LEU A 28 -2.55 10.44 -15.74
CA LEU A 28 -3.97 10.11 -15.71
C LEU A 28 -4.62 10.69 -14.44
N ARG A 29 -5.75 11.35 -14.59
CA ARG A 29 -6.60 11.76 -13.48
C ARG A 29 -7.86 10.94 -13.43
N THR A 30 -8.20 10.42 -12.24
CA THR A 30 -9.46 9.70 -12.03
C THR A 30 -10.20 10.28 -10.83
N GLU A 31 -11.49 10.52 -10.99
CA GLU A 31 -12.37 10.94 -9.92
C GLU A 31 -13.59 10.02 -9.84
N ARG A 32 -13.73 9.29 -8.72
CA ARG A 32 -14.82 8.31 -8.49
C ARG A 32 -14.95 7.23 -9.58
N VAL A 33 -13.83 6.86 -10.21
CA VAL A 33 -13.80 5.80 -11.22
C VAL A 33 -13.66 4.46 -10.54
N VAL A 34 -14.35 3.44 -11.06
CA VAL A 34 -14.27 2.07 -10.58
C VAL A 34 -13.58 1.18 -11.62
N PHE A 35 -12.47 0.59 -11.23
CA PHE A 35 -11.78 -0.46 -12.00
C PHE A 35 -11.94 -1.78 -11.26
N THR A 36 -12.49 -2.79 -11.91
CA THR A 36 -12.65 -4.12 -11.35
C THR A 36 -11.95 -5.15 -12.24
N GLU A 37 -11.03 -5.93 -11.65
CA GLU A 37 -10.29 -6.99 -12.35
C GLU A 37 -9.53 -6.50 -13.59
N CYS A 38 -9.11 -5.24 -13.60
CA CYS A 38 -8.36 -4.63 -14.70
C CYS A 38 -6.86 -4.95 -14.62
N ASP A 39 -6.20 -5.02 -15.78
CA ASP A 39 -4.76 -5.28 -15.87
C ASP A 39 -3.99 -4.03 -16.30
N PHE A 40 -3.21 -3.48 -15.36
CA PHE A 40 -2.28 -2.38 -15.54
C PHE A 40 -0.82 -2.86 -15.55
N SER A 41 -0.56 -4.13 -15.83
CA SER A 41 0.80 -4.68 -15.80
C SER A 41 1.72 -3.99 -16.80
N GLY A 42 2.84 -3.45 -16.31
CA GLY A 42 3.82 -2.72 -17.13
C GLY A 42 3.39 -1.32 -17.55
N VAL A 43 2.18 -0.90 -17.23
CA VAL A 43 1.65 0.42 -17.57
C VAL A 43 2.42 1.53 -16.85
N ASP A 44 2.69 2.62 -17.53
CA ASP A 44 3.22 3.84 -16.93
C ASP A 44 2.06 4.71 -16.41
N LEU A 45 1.90 4.73 -15.09
CA LEU A 45 0.96 5.55 -14.33
C LEU A 45 1.70 6.64 -13.54
N SER A 46 2.91 7.02 -13.94
CA SER A 46 3.67 8.05 -13.23
C SER A 46 2.94 9.39 -13.24
N GLU A 47 3.09 10.12 -12.14
CA GLU A 47 2.47 11.45 -11.94
C GLU A 47 0.91 11.42 -12.02
N SER A 48 0.28 10.23 -11.92
CA SER A 48 -1.19 10.12 -11.96
C SER A 48 -1.83 10.57 -10.64
N GLU A 49 -3.06 11.05 -10.72
CA GLU A 49 -3.83 11.53 -9.58
C GLU A 49 -5.19 10.81 -9.53
N HIS A 50 -5.44 10.12 -8.43
CA HIS A 50 -6.65 9.34 -8.22
C HIS A 50 -7.37 9.82 -6.96
N SER A 51 -8.63 10.19 -7.07
CA SER A 51 -9.46 10.67 -5.97
C SER A 51 -10.77 9.89 -5.88
N GLY A 52 -11.04 9.31 -4.70
CA GLY A 52 -12.27 8.56 -4.45
C GLY A 52 -12.49 7.36 -5.39
N SER A 53 -11.45 6.95 -6.11
CA SER A 53 -11.53 5.89 -7.12
C SER A 53 -11.26 4.52 -6.50
N ALA A 54 -11.78 3.45 -7.13
CA ALA A 54 -11.61 2.09 -6.68
C ALA A 54 -10.90 1.23 -7.72
N PHE A 55 -9.84 0.54 -7.30
CA PHE A 55 -9.09 -0.44 -8.08
C PHE A 55 -9.25 -1.80 -7.37
N ARG A 56 -10.31 -2.53 -7.70
CA ARG A 56 -10.68 -3.79 -7.05
C ARG A 56 -10.10 -4.97 -7.81
N ASN A 57 -9.28 -5.79 -7.13
CA ASN A 57 -8.62 -6.96 -7.71
C ASN A 57 -7.85 -6.65 -9.00
N CYS A 58 -7.32 -5.42 -9.12
CA CYS A 58 -6.54 -5.02 -10.29
C CYS A 58 -5.10 -5.49 -10.19
N THR A 59 -4.44 -5.65 -11.33
CA THR A 59 -3.05 -6.07 -11.41
C THR A 59 -2.17 -4.90 -11.86
N PHE A 60 -1.17 -4.54 -11.03
CA PHE A 60 -0.15 -3.51 -11.29
C PHE A 60 1.25 -4.12 -11.38
N ARG A 61 1.37 -5.36 -11.84
CA ARG A 61 2.68 -6.03 -11.95
C ARG A 61 3.61 -5.22 -12.85
N ARG A 62 4.80 -4.86 -12.34
CA ARG A 62 5.80 -4.04 -13.05
C ARG A 62 5.32 -2.67 -13.51
N ALA A 63 4.15 -2.23 -13.07
CA ALA A 63 3.68 -0.88 -13.37
C ALA A 63 4.61 0.17 -12.74
N THR A 64 4.65 1.34 -13.34
CA THR A 64 5.35 2.50 -12.80
C THR A 64 4.34 3.47 -12.20
N LEU A 65 4.45 3.72 -10.89
CA LEU A 65 3.56 4.62 -10.13
C LEU A 65 4.37 5.76 -9.47
N TRP A 66 5.45 6.18 -10.05
CA TRP A 66 6.28 7.26 -9.53
C TRP A 66 5.49 8.57 -9.43
N HIS A 67 5.55 9.22 -8.27
CA HIS A 67 4.85 10.47 -8.00
C HIS A 67 3.33 10.38 -8.16
N SER A 68 2.77 9.17 -8.20
CA SER A 68 1.31 9.00 -8.23
C SER A 68 0.71 9.32 -6.86
N THR A 69 -0.51 9.83 -6.86
CA THR A 69 -1.27 10.15 -5.66
C THR A 69 -2.60 9.41 -5.66
N PHE A 70 -2.90 8.72 -4.56
CA PHE A 70 -4.18 8.06 -4.31
C PHE A 70 -4.78 8.64 -3.04
N THR A 71 -5.89 9.36 -3.16
CA THR A 71 -6.59 9.99 -2.04
C THR A 71 -7.97 9.38 -1.87
N ASN A 72 -8.26 8.84 -0.70
CA ASN A 72 -9.53 8.15 -0.40
C ASN A 72 -9.85 7.04 -1.41
N CYS A 73 -8.83 6.35 -1.91
CA CYS A 73 -8.98 5.29 -2.91
C CYS A 73 -9.09 3.91 -2.27
N SER A 74 -9.78 3.00 -2.96
CA SER A 74 -9.76 1.58 -2.64
C SER A 74 -8.84 0.84 -3.61
N LEU A 75 -7.85 0.13 -3.06
CA LEU A 75 -6.92 -0.75 -3.76
C LEU A 75 -7.14 -2.21 -3.33
N LEU A 76 -8.38 -2.52 -2.94
CA LEU A 76 -8.79 -3.80 -2.39
C LEU A 76 -8.37 -4.99 -3.27
N GLY A 77 -7.60 -5.92 -2.70
CA GLY A 77 -7.18 -7.15 -3.38
C GLY A 77 -6.21 -6.94 -4.55
N SER A 78 -5.74 -5.73 -4.80
CA SER A 78 -4.88 -5.42 -5.94
C SER A 78 -3.43 -5.90 -5.75
N VAL A 79 -2.77 -6.24 -6.86
CA VAL A 79 -1.45 -6.88 -6.89
C VAL A 79 -0.40 -5.92 -7.44
N PHE A 80 0.63 -5.60 -6.64
CA PHE A 80 1.72 -4.67 -6.97
C PHE A 80 3.09 -5.34 -7.12
N THR A 81 3.12 -6.63 -7.41
CA THR A 81 4.39 -7.38 -7.53
C THR A 81 5.33 -6.74 -8.54
N GLU A 82 6.58 -6.44 -8.14
CA GLU A 82 7.59 -5.80 -8.96
C GLU A 82 7.22 -4.36 -9.43
N ALA A 83 6.15 -3.76 -8.91
CA ALA A 83 5.79 -2.39 -9.26
C ALA A 83 6.77 -1.37 -8.68
N ARG A 84 6.96 -0.26 -9.40
CA ARG A 84 7.77 0.88 -8.97
C ARG A 84 6.89 1.89 -8.25
N LEU A 85 6.80 1.76 -6.93
CA LEU A 85 5.89 2.55 -6.09
C LEU A 85 6.51 3.82 -5.51
N ARG A 86 7.83 4.01 -5.60
CA ARG A 86 8.48 5.09 -4.86
C ARG A 86 9.06 6.18 -5.76
N PRO A 87 8.76 7.45 -5.46
CA PRO A 87 7.83 7.94 -4.44
C PRO A 87 6.36 7.79 -4.85
N ILE A 88 5.49 7.44 -3.90
CA ILE A 88 4.03 7.39 -4.07
C ILE A 88 3.38 8.09 -2.87
N THR A 89 2.22 8.68 -3.05
CA THR A 89 1.41 9.26 -1.99
C THR A 89 0.11 8.47 -1.84
N LEU A 90 -0.15 8.00 -0.62
CA LEU A 90 -1.34 7.23 -0.27
C LEU A 90 -2.03 7.89 0.93
N VAL A 91 -3.16 8.55 0.71
CA VAL A 91 -3.89 9.27 1.75
C VAL A 91 -5.21 8.58 2.02
N GLU A 92 -5.43 8.16 3.28
CA GLU A 92 -6.68 7.54 3.74
C GLU A 92 -7.19 6.44 2.80
N SER A 93 -6.28 5.68 2.22
CA SER A 93 -6.59 4.68 1.20
C SER A 93 -6.70 3.26 1.80
N ASP A 94 -7.51 2.43 1.15
CA ASP A 94 -7.78 1.06 1.58
C ASP A 94 -7.00 0.05 0.71
N LEU A 95 -5.99 -0.58 1.30
CA LEU A 95 -5.16 -1.62 0.71
C LEU A 95 -5.48 -3.01 1.29
N THR A 96 -6.68 -3.20 1.84
CA THR A 96 -7.10 -4.49 2.39
C THR A 96 -6.90 -5.60 1.35
N LEU A 97 -6.32 -6.74 1.76
CA LEU A 97 -6.00 -7.88 0.91
C LEU A 97 -5.01 -7.60 -0.24
N ALA A 98 -4.45 -6.40 -0.34
CA ALA A 98 -3.49 -6.09 -1.41
C ALA A 98 -2.20 -6.91 -1.28
N VAL A 99 -1.53 -7.16 -2.41
CA VAL A 99 -0.25 -7.87 -2.47
C VAL A 99 0.86 -6.88 -2.79
N LEU A 100 1.65 -6.53 -1.77
CA LEU A 100 2.79 -5.61 -1.81
C LEU A 100 4.12 -6.33 -1.50
N GLY A 101 4.13 -7.65 -1.62
CA GLY A 101 5.31 -8.47 -1.32
C GLY A 101 6.53 -8.04 -2.14
N GLY A 102 7.67 -7.85 -1.46
CA GLY A 102 8.93 -7.42 -2.07
C GLY A 102 8.99 -5.97 -2.56
N CYS A 103 7.91 -5.19 -2.42
CA CYS A 103 7.90 -3.79 -2.87
C CYS A 103 8.82 -2.89 -2.05
N ASP A 104 9.40 -1.88 -2.69
CA ASP A 104 10.14 -0.80 -2.03
C ASP A 104 9.16 0.31 -1.59
N LEU A 105 8.87 0.34 -0.29
CA LEU A 105 8.01 1.30 0.37
C LEU A 105 8.77 2.18 1.39
N ARG A 106 10.09 2.27 1.25
CA ARG A 106 10.94 3.03 2.18
C ARG A 106 10.54 4.50 2.25
N GLY A 107 10.25 4.96 3.47
CA GLY A 107 9.88 6.35 3.73
C GLY A 107 8.52 6.76 3.18
N VAL A 108 7.71 5.85 2.65
CA VAL A 108 6.35 6.14 2.21
C VAL A 108 5.47 6.43 3.43
N ASP A 109 4.60 7.43 3.31
CA ASP A 109 3.59 7.71 4.32
C ASP A 109 2.33 6.88 4.03
N LEU A 110 2.01 5.99 4.95
CA LEU A 110 0.85 5.10 4.97
C LEU A 110 -0.04 5.40 6.19
N SER A 111 0.08 6.61 6.74
CA SER A 111 -0.73 7.00 7.89
C SER A 111 -2.22 6.93 7.55
N ASP A 112 -3.02 6.47 8.52
CA ASP A 112 -4.46 6.31 8.39
C ASP A 112 -4.94 5.34 7.29
N CYS A 113 -4.01 4.65 6.60
CA CYS A 113 -4.35 3.64 5.60
C CYS A 113 -4.83 2.34 6.24
N ARG A 114 -5.72 1.62 5.53
CA ARG A 114 -6.12 0.27 5.89
C ARG A 114 -5.24 -0.74 5.16
N LEU A 115 -4.47 -1.51 5.91
CA LEU A 115 -3.57 -2.56 5.42
C LEU A 115 -3.98 -3.93 5.97
N ARG A 116 -5.28 -4.13 6.21
CA ARG A 116 -5.81 -5.38 6.78
C ARG A 116 -5.55 -6.53 5.82
N GLU A 117 -5.04 -7.64 6.38
CA GLU A 117 -4.76 -8.86 5.61
C GLU A 117 -3.86 -8.65 4.38
N THR A 118 -3.19 -7.50 4.30
CA THR A 118 -2.26 -7.17 3.22
C THR A 118 -1.04 -8.09 3.26
N SER A 119 -0.57 -8.54 2.11
CA SER A 119 0.70 -9.25 2.01
C SER A 119 1.86 -8.28 1.85
N LEU A 120 2.66 -8.12 2.91
CA LEU A 120 3.89 -7.33 2.96
C LEU A 120 5.14 -8.24 3.01
N VAL A 121 5.02 -9.50 2.63
CA VAL A 121 6.12 -10.49 2.71
C VAL A 121 7.36 -9.99 1.96
N GLY A 122 8.47 -9.82 2.67
CA GLY A 122 9.73 -9.30 2.10
C GLY A 122 9.72 -7.82 1.67
N ALA A 123 8.64 -7.08 1.92
CA ALA A 123 8.57 -5.65 1.58
C ALA A 123 9.55 -4.82 2.42
N ASP A 124 10.05 -3.74 1.84
CA ASP A 124 10.95 -2.80 2.51
C ASP A 124 10.20 -1.54 2.94
N LEU A 125 9.81 -1.49 4.22
CA LEU A 125 9.11 -0.36 4.85
C LEU A 125 10.03 0.43 5.78
N ARG A 126 11.34 0.38 5.58
CA ARG A 126 12.27 1.15 6.42
C ARG A 126 11.95 2.65 6.35
N LYS A 127 11.87 3.27 7.52
CA LYS A 127 11.52 4.70 7.66
C LYS A 127 10.12 5.08 7.17
N ALA A 128 9.27 4.11 6.82
CA ALA A 128 7.88 4.38 6.47
C ALA A 128 7.12 4.95 7.68
N VAL A 129 6.09 5.74 7.40
CA VAL A 129 5.20 6.28 8.44
C VAL A 129 3.88 5.53 8.37
N LEU A 130 3.53 4.82 9.44
CA LEU A 130 2.33 3.97 9.54
C LEU A 130 1.47 4.38 10.73
N ARG A 131 1.46 5.66 11.06
CA ARG A 131 0.68 6.17 12.18
C ARG A 131 -0.80 5.91 11.97
N ARG A 132 -1.46 5.32 12.98
CA ARG A 132 -2.88 4.98 12.94
C ARG A 132 -3.28 4.05 11.78
N ALA A 133 -2.32 3.46 11.08
CA ALA A 133 -2.61 2.46 10.06
C ALA A 133 -3.16 1.17 10.69
N ASP A 134 -4.04 0.48 9.98
CA ASP A 134 -4.58 -0.80 10.41
C ASP A 134 -3.90 -1.95 9.65
N LEU A 135 -2.96 -2.63 10.31
CA LEU A 135 -2.23 -3.79 9.80
C LEU A 135 -2.77 -5.12 10.35
N THR A 136 -4.00 -5.14 10.90
CA THR A 136 -4.60 -6.37 11.43
C THR A 136 -4.62 -7.47 10.37
N GLY A 137 -4.10 -8.64 10.67
CA GLY A 137 -4.01 -9.77 9.75
C GLY A 137 -2.93 -9.63 8.66
N ALA A 138 -2.14 -8.56 8.64
CA ALA A 138 -1.10 -8.37 7.63
C ALA A 138 0.01 -9.43 7.75
N ARG A 139 0.43 -9.99 6.62
CA ARG A 139 1.54 -10.94 6.55
C ARG A 139 2.84 -10.19 6.35
N VAL A 140 3.72 -10.24 7.36
CA VAL A 140 4.94 -9.43 7.42
C VAL A 140 6.24 -10.24 7.49
N GLN A 141 6.20 -11.51 7.09
CA GLN A 141 7.39 -12.37 7.05
C GLN A 141 8.49 -11.69 6.23
N ASP A 142 9.68 -11.59 6.80
CA ASP A 142 10.85 -10.92 6.22
C ASP A 142 10.68 -9.44 5.85
N ALA A 143 9.54 -8.83 6.17
CA ALA A 143 9.33 -7.41 5.97
C ALA A 143 10.23 -6.58 6.89
N LYS A 144 10.72 -5.44 6.36
CA LYS A 144 11.67 -4.56 7.03
C LYS A 144 10.95 -3.30 7.50
N PHE A 145 10.82 -3.14 8.81
CA PHE A 145 10.22 -1.96 9.45
C PHE A 145 11.25 -1.16 10.28
N GLU A 146 12.55 -1.33 10.00
CA GLU A 146 13.57 -0.61 10.75
C GLU A 146 13.38 0.92 10.61
N GLU A 147 13.41 1.61 11.74
CA GLU A 147 13.16 3.05 11.85
C GLU A 147 11.76 3.52 11.41
N ALA A 148 10.82 2.62 11.10
CA ALA A 148 9.44 2.97 10.78
C ALA A 148 8.70 3.58 11.97
N ASP A 149 7.71 4.44 11.71
CA ASP A 149 6.86 5.03 12.75
C ASP A 149 5.52 4.28 12.80
N LEU A 150 5.39 3.40 13.80
CA LEU A 150 4.23 2.53 14.00
C LEU A 150 3.25 3.06 15.06
N ARG A 151 3.46 4.27 15.60
CA ARG A 151 2.67 4.77 16.71
C ARG A 151 1.18 4.83 16.39
N ALA A 152 0.37 4.35 17.32
CA ALA A 152 -1.08 4.21 17.20
C ALA A 152 -1.56 3.30 16.04
N SER A 153 -0.67 2.58 15.37
CA SER A 153 -1.09 1.55 14.40
C SER A 153 -1.68 0.34 15.12
N ARG A 154 -2.54 -0.38 14.42
CA ARG A 154 -3.11 -1.65 14.88
C ARG A 154 -2.38 -2.81 14.23
N VAL A 155 -1.87 -3.71 15.06
CA VAL A 155 -1.15 -4.91 14.63
C VAL A 155 -1.54 -6.11 15.50
N ASP A 156 -1.44 -7.32 14.95
CA ASP A 156 -1.62 -8.54 15.74
C ASP A 156 -0.36 -8.89 16.57
N PRO A 157 -0.50 -9.68 17.61
CA PRO A 157 0.66 -10.11 18.44
C PRO A 157 1.78 -10.76 17.63
N THR A 158 1.45 -11.50 16.56
CA THR A 158 2.43 -12.17 15.69
C THR A 158 3.29 -11.17 14.89
N PHE A 159 2.83 -9.97 14.66
CA PHE A 159 3.61 -8.90 14.03
C PHE A 159 4.91 -8.64 14.78
N TRP A 160 4.84 -8.57 16.11
CA TRP A 160 5.99 -8.24 16.97
C TRP A 160 7.12 -9.27 16.93
N THR A 161 6.79 -10.53 16.66
CA THR A 161 7.76 -11.63 16.60
C THR A 161 8.27 -11.92 15.18
N THR A 162 7.60 -11.39 14.16
CA THR A 162 7.87 -11.72 12.75
C THR A 162 8.54 -10.57 11.98
N ALA A 163 8.18 -9.31 12.28
CA ALA A 163 8.72 -8.14 11.60
C ALA A 163 10.10 -7.74 12.09
N LYS A 164 10.94 -7.17 11.22
CA LYS A 164 12.24 -6.58 11.58
C LYS A 164 12.05 -5.14 12.04
N LEU A 165 12.20 -4.87 13.34
CA LEU A 165 11.72 -3.66 14.01
C LEU A 165 12.84 -2.78 14.60
N ARG A 166 14.12 -3.01 14.29
CA ARG A 166 15.22 -2.24 14.90
C ARG A 166 15.02 -0.73 14.69
N GLY A 167 14.91 0.01 15.79
CA GLY A 167 14.73 1.45 15.76
C GLY A 167 13.34 1.94 15.35
N ALA A 168 12.37 1.03 15.18
CA ALA A 168 10.99 1.41 14.95
C ALA A 168 10.43 2.23 16.13
N LYS A 169 9.60 3.23 15.82
CA LYS A 169 8.94 4.07 16.82
C LYS A 169 7.58 3.49 17.15
N VAL A 170 7.35 3.26 18.43
CA VAL A 170 6.11 2.71 18.98
C VAL A 170 5.63 3.57 20.14
N ASP A 171 4.37 3.46 20.53
CA ASP A 171 3.86 4.03 21.78
C ASP A 171 4.02 3.04 22.96
N ILE A 172 3.60 3.47 24.15
CA ILE A 172 3.79 2.68 25.38
C ILE A 172 2.98 1.38 25.31
N GLU A 173 1.74 1.43 24.82
CA GLU A 173 0.89 0.24 24.74
C GLU A 173 1.47 -0.79 23.78
N GLN A 174 1.98 -0.34 22.66
CA GLN A 174 2.68 -1.19 21.67
C GLN A 174 3.99 -1.76 22.23
N ALA A 175 4.73 -0.99 23.03
CA ALA A 175 5.94 -1.48 23.70
C ALA A 175 5.61 -2.60 24.70
N LEU A 176 4.49 -2.49 25.44
CA LEU A 176 4.01 -3.53 26.32
C LEU A 176 3.57 -4.79 25.54
N ALA A 177 2.87 -4.59 24.42
CA ALA A 177 2.46 -5.69 23.54
C ALA A 177 3.69 -6.41 22.95
N TYR A 178 4.73 -5.67 22.54
CA TYR A 178 6.00 -6.22 22.09
C TYR A 178 6.66 -7.07 23.19
N ALA A 179 6.75 -6.54 24.41
CA ALA A 179 7.33 -7.25 25.55
C ALA A 179 6.57 -8.57 25.84
N ALA A 180 5.24 -8.52 25.86
CA ALA A 180 4.39 -9.68 26.07
C ALA A 180 4.56 -10.72 24.95
N ALA A 181 4.64 -10.31 23.69
CA ALA A 181 4.86 -11.21 22.55
C ALA A 181 6.22 -11.95 22.64
N HIS A 182 7.21 -11.36 23.34
CA HIS A 182 8.52 -11.96 23.61
C HIS A 182 8.61 -12.67 24.96
N GLY A 183 7.47 -12.94 25.60
CA GLY A 183 7.39 -13.74 26.84
C GLY A 183 7.73 -12.96 28.11
N LEU A 184 7.79 -11.64 28.08
CA LEU A 184 8.00 -10.84 29.28
C LEU A 184 6.67 -10.58 29.99
N ALA A 185 6.66 -10.81 31.32
CA ALA A 185 5.55 -10.39 32.17
C ALA A 185 5.78 -8.93 32.58
N VAL A 186 4.86 -8.05 32.19
CA VAL A 186 4.90 -6.63 32.58
C VAL A 186 4.00 -6.50 33.80
N GLY A 187 4.60 -6.30 34.97
CA GLY A 187 3.90 -6.04 36.24
C GLY A 187 3.69 -4.55 36.44
N GLY A 188 2.52 -4.16 36.99
CA GLY A 188 2.22 -2.85 37.57
C GLY A 188 2.34 -2.90 39.09
#